data_b0bec433c1a518a59666243f875bac70
#
_entry.id   b0bec433c1a518a59666243f875bac70
#
_cell.length_a   1.000
_cell.length_b   1.000
_cell.length_c   1.000
_cell.angle_alpha   90.00
_cell.angle_beta   90.00
_cell.angle_gamma   90.00
#
_symmetry.space_group_name_H-M   'P 1'
#
loop_
_entity.id
_entity.type
_entity.pdbx_description
1 polymer ?
#
loop_
_entity_poly.entity_id
_entity_poly.type
_entity_poly.pdbx_seq_one_letter_code
_entity_poly.pdbx_strand_id
1 'polypeptide(L)'
;MLDPKLREILTTGGDGALTIVTNGPGGPHLVNRRNSYVLIEGDELLIPVGGMVHTGENLKRNNAVSLSVCNRDVMGLRSKGCGMTLPGTARIEERGPAFSAIRKQFSWARAALVI
;
A
#
# COMPACT_ATOMS: atom_id res chain seq x y z
N MET A 1 -8.32 14.22 0.10
CA MET A 1 -8.93 13.37 1.16
C MET A 1 -8.94 11.93 0.71
N LEU A 2 -8.58 11.02 1.60
CA LEU A 2 -8.62 9.59 1.28
C LEU A 2 -10.06 9.14 1.02
N ASP A 3 -10.24 8.35 -0.04
CA ASP A 3 -11.56 7.82 -0.38
C ASP A 3 -12.12 7.00 0.80
N PRO A 4 -13.34 7.32 1.27
CA PRO A 4 -13.93 6.58 2.39
C PRO A 4 -14.10 5.08 2.13
N LYS A 5 -14.35 4.68 0.90
CA LYS A 5 -14.48 3.26 0.55
C LYS A 5 -13.13 2.56 0.63
N LEU A 6 -12.05 3.23 0.23
CA LEU A 6 -10.69 2.70 0.39
C LEU A 6 -10.38 2.48 1.87
N ARG A 7 -10.68 3.47 2.71
CA ARG A 7 -10.48 3.34 4.16
C ARG A 7 -11.27 2.15 4.71
N GLU A 8 -12.50 1.99 4.30
CA GLU A 8 -13.34 0.88 4.73
C GLU A 8 -12.73 -0.47 4.34
N ILE A 9 -12.26 -0.60 3.10
CA ILE A 9 -11.62 -1.82 2.60
C ILE A 9 -10.39 -2.17 3.44
N LEU A 10 -9.57 -1.17 3.76
CA LEU A 10 -8.30 -1.39 4.47
C LEU A 10 -8.49 -1.66 5.96
N THR A 11 -9.57 -1.19 6.56
CA THR A 11 -9.72 -1.22 8.03
C THR A 11 -10.82 -2.16 8.54
N THR A 12 -11.65 -2.71 7.68
CA THR A 12 -12.74 -3.60 8.08
C THR A 12 -12.22 -5.03 8.25
N GLY A 13 -12.57 -5.66 9.37
CA GLY A 13 -12.51 -7.10 9.64
C GLY A 13 -11.36 -7.87 8.99
N GLY A 14 -11.66 -8.99 8.35
CA GLY A 14 -10.68 -9.92 7.81
C GLY A 14 -9.57 -9.28 6.95
N ASP A 15 -8.42 -9.95 6.92
CA ASP A 15 -7.22 -9.44 6.27
C ASP A 15 -7.24 -9.78 4.78
N GLY A 16 -7.29 -8.77 3.92
CA GLY A 16 -7.22 -8.93 2.48
C GLY A 16 -5.83 -8.61 1.95
N ALA A 17 -5.64 -8.84 0.67
CA ALA A 17 -4.39 -8.55 -0.01
C ALA A 17 -4.43 -7.16 -0.62
N LEU A 18 -3.29 -6.48 -0.58
CA LEU A 18 -3.02 -5.24 -1.29
C LEU A 18 -1.93 -5.54 -2.30
N THR A 19 -2.19 -5.25 -3.57
CA THR A 19 -1.18 -5.41 -4.62
C THR A 19 -0.68 -4.04 -5.04
N ILE A 20 0.64 -3.91 -5.12
CA ILE A 20 1.32 -2.68 -5.54
C ILE A 20 2.04 -2.97 -6.84
N VAL A 21 1.74 -2.18 -7.86
CA VAL A 21 2.36 -2.31 -9.18
C VAL A 21 3.24 -1.11 -9.44
N THR A 22 4.50 -1.37 -9.75
CA THR A 22 5.46 -0.34 -10.16
C THR A 22 5.93 -0.61 -11.59
N ASN A 23 6.53 0.38 -12.23
CA ASN A 23 6.97 0.27 -13.60
C ASN A 23 8.48 -0.01 -13.66
N GLY A 24 8.82 -1.21 -14.11
CA GLY A 24 10.21 -1.62 -14.27
C GLY A 24 10.67 -1.56 -15.72
N PRO A 25 11.96 -1.76 -15.98
CA PRO A 25 12.51 -1.72 -17.34
C PRO A 25 11.99 -2.85 -18.23
N GLY A 26 11.59 -3.98 -17.63
CA GLY A 26 11.07 -5.12 -18.37
C GLY A 26 9.55 -5.20 -18.35
N GLY A 27 8.85 -4.19 -17.79
CA GLY A 27 7.42 -4.18 -17.66
C GLY A 27 6.97 -3.98 -16.22
N PRO A 28 5.67 -4.17 -15.94
CA PRO A 28 5.14 -4.00 -14.59
C PRO A 28 5.70 -5.03 -13.62
N HIS A 29 5.96 -4.59 -12.40
CA HIS A 29 6.42 -5.42 -11.30
C HIS A 29 5.38 -5.37 -10.18
N LEU A 30 4.96 -6.53 -9.71
CA LEU A 30 3.91 -6.64 -8.72
C LEU A 30 4.46 -7.16 -7.40
N VAL A 31 3.96 -6.60 -6.29
CA VAL A 31 4.24 -7.10 -4.97
C VAL A 31 2.96 -7.05 -4.14
N ASN A 32 2.75 -8.06 -3.30
CA ASN A 32 1.59 -8.13 -2.44
C ASN A 32 1.95 -7.77 -1.01
N ARG A 33 0.98 -7.13 -0.33
CA ARG A 33 1.01 -6.85 1.09
C ARG A 33 -0.35 -7.17 1.68
N ARG A 34 -0.47 -7.14 2.98
CA ARG A 34 -1.73 -7.36 3.68
C ARG A 34 -2.35 -6.03 4.07
N ASN A 35 -3.68 -5.96 4.04
CA ASN A 35 -4.39 -4.75 4.46
C ASN A 35 -4.03 -4.38 5.91
N SER A 36 -3.81 -5.37 6.77
CA SER A 36 -3.42 -5.13 8.16
C SER A 36 -2.04 -4.50 8.33
N TYR A 37 -1.22 -4.48 7.29
CA TYR A 37 0.09 -3.83 7.31
C TYR A 37 0.03 -2.37 6.87
N VAL A 38 -1.13 -1.86 6.50
CA VAL A 38 -1.27 -0.48 6.03
C VAL A 38 -1.65 0.43 7.18
N LEU A 39 -0.85 1.46 7.41
CA LEU A 39 -1.20 2.55 8.30
C LEU A 39 -1.72 3.71 7.47
N ILE A 40 -2.78 4.35 7.95
CA ILE A 40 -3.36 5.51 7.26
C ILE A 40 -2.97 6.75 8.06
N GLU A 41 -2.23 7.65 7.40
CA GLU A 41 -1.80 8.92 7.98
C GLU A 41 -2.29 10.06 7.08
N GLY A 42 -3.38 10.72 7.48
CA GLY A 42 -3.99 11.73 6.64
C GLY A 42 -4.48 11.13 5.33
N ASP A 43 -3.94 11.61 4.23
CA ASP A 43 -4.28 11.15 2.88
C ASP A 43 -3.25 10.15 2.34
N GLU A 44 -2.31 9.73 3.16
CA GLU A 44 -1.24 8.83 2.74
C GLU A 44 -1.40 7.44 3.35
N LEU A 45 -0.96 6.44 2.60
CA LEU A 45 -0.85 5.07 3.06
C LEU A 45 0.60 4.77 3.36
N LEU A 46 0.88 4.23 4.53
CA LEU A 46 2.22 3.84 4.95
C LEU A 46 2.29 2.33 5.03
N ILE A 47 3.28 1.74 4.39
CA ILE A 47 3.43 0.29 4.30
C ILE A 47 4.86 -0.08 4.72
N PRO A 48 5.03 -1.07 5.61
CA PRO A 48 6.37 -1.48 6.04
C PRO A 48 7.14 -2.18 4.92
N VAL A 49 8.40 -1.80 4.77
CA VAL A 49 9.29 -2.36 3.78
C VAL A 49 10.33 -3.23 4.47
N GLY A 50 10.35 -4.52 4.15
CA GLY A 50 11.42 -5.43 4.55
C GLY A 50 12.41 -5.59 3.39
N GLY A 51 12.01 -6.32 2.35
CA GLY A 51 12.75 -6.44 1.10
C GLY A 51 12.37 -5.36 0.12
N MET A 52 11.56 -5.71 -0.87
CA MET A 52 11.04 -4.79 -1.91
C MET A 52 12.15 -4.07 -2.67
N VAL A 53 13.23 -4.79 -2.98
CA VAL A 53 14.39 -4.19 -3.67
C VAL A 53 14.01 -3.71 -5.07
N HIS A 54 13.33 -4.54 -5.85
CA HIS A 54 12.93 -4.16 -7.21
C HIS A 54 11.92 -3.02 -7.21
N THR A 55 10.97 -3.04 -6.27
CA THR A 55 10.03 -1.93 -6.09
C THR A 55 10.79 -0.63 -5.85
N GLY A 56 11.75 -0.65 -4.93
CA GLY A 56 12.56 0.53 -4.62
C GLY A 56 13.33 1.06 -5.81
N GLU A 57 13.94 0.17 -6.59
CA GLU A 57 14.66 0.56 -7.81
C GLU A 57 13.72 1.19 -8.85
N ASN A 58 12.54 0.60 -9.02
CA ASN A 58 11.56 1.11 -9.97
C ASN A 58 11.10 2.52 -9.58
N LEU A 59 10.84 2.75 -8.30
CA LEU A 59 10.37 4.05 -7.82
C LEU A 59 11.41 5.16 -8.00
N LYS A 60 12.68 4.84 -8.01
CA LYS A 60 13.74 5.83 -8.30
C LYS A 60 13.66 6.35 -9.72
N ARG A 61 13.15 5.54 -10.65
CA ARG A 61 13.03 5.94 -12.08
C ARG A 61 11.65 6.48 -12.39
N ASN A 62 10.61 5.93 -11.76
CA ASN A 62 9.23 6.28 -12.02
C ASN A 62 8.43 6.06 -10.73
N ASN A 63 7.97 7.14 -10.15
CA ASN A 63 7.25 7.08 -8.87
C ASN A 63 5.77 6.74 -9.01
N ALA A 64 5.28 6.55 -10.22
CA ALA A 64 3.88 6.16 -10.43
C ALA A 64 3.65 4.73 -9.98
N VAL A 65 2.54 4.51 -9.26
CA VAL A 65 2.13 3.19 -8.81
C VAL A 65 0.66 2.97 -9.13
N SER A 66 0.28 1.71 -9.20
CA SER A 66 -1.13 1.31 -9.22
C SER A 66 -1.36 0.39 -8.05
N LEU A 67 -2.48 0.58 -7.37
CA LEU A 67 -2.87 -0.25 -6.24
C LEU A 67 -4.11 -1.04 -6.57
N SER A 68 -4.17 -2.26 -6.08
CA SER A 68 -5.38 -3.07 -6.10
C SER A 68 -5.62 -3.58 -4.70
N VAL A 69 -6.81 -3.32 -4.17
CA VAL A 69 -7.20 -3.74 -2.82
C VAL A 69 -8.54 -4.44 -2.88
N CYS A 70 -8.80 -5.32 -1.93
CA CYS A 70 -10.10 -5.96 -1.84
C CYS A 70 -10.39 -6.38 -0.40
N ASN A 71 -11.67 -6.54 -0.10
CA ASN A 71 -12.11 -7.05 1.19
C ASN A 71 -13.47 -7.71 1.00
N ARG A 72 -13.55 -8.98 1.33
CA ARG A 72 -14.79 -9.77 1.16
C ARG A 72 -15.90 -9.32 2.10
N ASP A 73 -15.57 -8.63 3.19
CA ASP A 73 -16.52 -8.21 4.21
C ASP A 73 -17.05 -6.79 4.01
N VAL A 74 -16.60 -6.12 2.96
CA VAL A 74 -17.07 -4.78 2.60
C VAL A 74 -18.09 -4.87 1.48
N MET A 75 -19.17 -4.09 1.60
CA MET A 75 -20.23 -4.07 0.60
C MET A 75 -19.73 -3.43 -0.69
N GLY A 76 -19.86 -4.16 -1.78
CA GLY A 76 -19.59 -3.67 -3.13
C GLY A 76 -20.83 -3.03 -3.76
N LEU A 77 -20.79 -2.87 -5.08
CA LEU A 77 -21.89 -2.22 -5.81
C LEU A 77 -23.16 -3.07 -5.85
N ARG A 78 -23.05 -4.38 -5.82
CA ARG A 78 -24.18 -5.30 -6.00
C ARG A 78 -24.30 -6.34 -4.88
N SER A 79 -23.22 -6.65 -4.21
CA SER A 79 -23.19 -7.70 -3.21
C SER A 79 -22.04 -7.46 -2.26
N LYS A 80 -21.95 -8.31 -1.23
CA LYS A 80 -20.83 -8.29 -0.30
C LYS A 80 -19.56 -8.71 -1.02
N GLY A 81 -18.48 -8.03 -0.73
CA GLY A 81 -17.20 -8.14 -1.42
C GLY A 81 -16.94 -6.92 -2.28
N CYS A 82 -15.85 -6.21 -1.97
CA CYS A 82 -15.50 -4.96 -2.64
C CYS A 82 -14.04 -4.97 -3.04
N GLY A 83 -13.79 -4.62 -4.30
CA GLY A 83 -12.44 -4.41 -4.82
C GLY A 83 -12.32 -2.98 -5.33
N MET A 84 -11.09 -2.47 -5.32
CA MET A 84 -10.81 -1.12 -5.81
C MET A 84 -9.41 -1.11 -6.40
N THR A 85 -9.26 -0.46 -7.57
CA THR A 85 -7.96 -0.19 -8.16
C THR A 85 -7.80 1.33 -8.27
N LEU A 86 -6.61 1.83 -7.99
CA LEU A 86 -6.38 3.27 -8.00
C LEU A 86 -4.92 3.58 -8.34
N PRO A 87 -4.70 4.72 -9.03
CA PRO A 87 -3.35 5.20 -9.28
C PRO A 87 -2.85 6.01 -8.08
N GLY A 88 -1.53 6.13 -7.99
CA GLY A 88 -0.90 6.95 -6.97
C GLY A 88 0.53 7.25 -7.33
N THR A 89 1.19 7.98 -6.44
CA THR A 89 2.64 8.18 -6.48
C THR A 89 3.22 7.70 -5.16
N ALA A 90 4.42 7.15 -5.21
CA ALA A 90 5.02 6.55 -4.03
C ALA A 90 6.48 6.95 -3.85
N ARG A 91 6.93 6.92 -2.59
CA ARG A 91 8.32 7.09 -2.23
C ARG A 91 8.69 6.14 -1.11
N ILE A 92 9.96 5.86 -0.97
CA ILE A 92 10.47 5.06 0.15
C ILE A 92 11.24 5.98 1.08
N GLU A 93 10.88 5.96 2.36
CA GLU A 93 11.56 6.73 3.40
C GLU A 93 12.28 5.80 4.36
N GLU A 94 13.58 6.00 4.50
CA GLU A 94 14.42 5.21 5.41
C GLU A 94 14.62 5.91 6.75
N ARG A 95 14.10 7.12 6.91
CA ARG A 95 14.13 7.91 8.13
C ARG A 95 12.99 8.94 8.07
N GLY A 96 12.69 9.56 9.20
CA GLY A 96 11.67 10.60 9.26
C GLY A 96 10.35 10.09 9.83
N PRO A 97 9.30 10.94 9.81
CA PRO A 97 8.04 10.65 10.49
C PRO A 97 7.33 9.39 10.02
N ALA A 98 7.28 9.16 8.70
CA ALA A 98 6.62 7.98 8.15
C ALA A 98 7.33 6.70 8.57
N PHE A 99 8.66 6.68 8.47
CA PHE A 99 9.46 5.54 8.92
C PHE A 99 9.28 5.31 10.42
N SER A 100 9.28 6.37 11.23
CA SER A 100 9.10 6.25 12.68
C SER A 100 7.72 5.66 13.02
N ALA A 101 6.67 6.08 12.33
CA ALA A 101 5.33 5.54 12.53
C ALA A 101 5.27 4.04 12.19
N ILE A 102 5.89 3.64 11.10
CA ILE A 102 5.96 2.24 10.69
C ILE A 102 6.73 1.41 11.71
N ARG A 103 7.88 1.89 12.18
CA ARG A 103 8.73 1.16 13.13
C ARG A 103 8.06 0.91 14.47
N LYS A 104 7.13 1.76 14.88
CA LYS A 104 6.38 1.57 16.13
C LYS A 104 5.55 0.29 16.11
N GLN A 105 5.02 -0.08 14.95
CA GLN A 105 4.18 -1.26 14.81
C GLN A 105 4.90 -2.44 14.17
N PHE A 106 5.89 -2.17 13.34
CA PHE A 106 6.62 -3.20 12.58
C PHE A 106 8.11 -3.00 12.80
N SER A 107 8.60 -3.54 13.91
CA SER A 107 10.00 -3.36 14.34
C SER A 107 11.02 -3.92 13.34
N TRP A 108 10.59 -4.85 12.48
CA TRP A 108 11.42 -5.46 11.44
C TRP A 108 11.58 -4.60 10.19
N ALA A 109 10.78 -3.56 10.05
CA ALA A 109 10.80 -2.76 8.83
C ALA A 109 12.10 -1.95 8.73
N ARG A 110 12.72 -1.95 7.55
CA ARG A 110 13.92 -1.15 7.26
C ARG A 110 13.58 0.20 6.62
N ALA A 111 12.34 0.36 6.16
CA ALA A 111 11.87 1.57 5.51
C ALA A 111 10.35 1.61 5.52
N ALA A 112 9.80 2.76 5.14
CA ALA A 112 8.37 2.94 4.91
C ALA A 112 8.13 3.24 3.43
N LEU A 113 7.17 2.55 2.83
CA LEU A 113 6.64 2.90 1.51
C LEU A 113 5.47 3.84 1.76
N VAL A 114 5.52 5.02 1.17
CA VAL A 114 4.50 6.06 1.34
C VAL A 114 3.81 6.28 0.01
N ILE A 115 2.49 6.12 0.01
CA ILE A 115 1.68 6.27 -1.21
C ILE A 115 0.60 7.33 -1.01
#